data_8175c89e728e78145f7f93d9ba1340d2
#
_entry.id   8175c89e728e78145f7f93d9ba1340d2
#
_cell.length_a   1.000
_cell.length_b   1.000
_cell.length_c   1.000
_cell.angle_alpha   90.00
_cell.angle_beta   90.00
_cell.angle_gamma   90.00
#
_symmetry.space_group_name_H-M   'P 1'
#
loop_
_entity.id
_entity.type
_entity.pdbx_description
1 polymer ?
#
loop_
_entity_poly.entity_id
_entity_poly.type
_entity_poly.pdbx_seq_one_letter_code
_entity_poly.pdbx_strand_id
1 'polypeptide(L)'
;LTGGNNKNILAVHSLSKRSNMAGYRAAMLIGDPDLVAKILEVRKHAGGMVPLPVQNAMVAALTDSDHVAKQRDRYNSRRAKIAAAIEKCGFKIEFSEAGLYLWATRNEEDWQSVDWFAAKGILVTPGHFYGSAGSKYVRIALTATDAQIDEVVNRLTK
;
A
#
# COMPACT_ATOMS: atom_id res chain seq x y z
N LEU A 1 18.70 -8.14 7.23
CA LEU A 1 18.55 -7.85 5.81
C LEU A 1 19.52 -8.68 4.95
N THR A 2 20.68 -9.01 5.38
CA THR A 2 21.77 -9.54 4.54
C THR A 2 22.64 -10.59 5.24
N GLY A 3 22.07 -11.35 6.20
CA GLY A 3 22.87 -12.33 6.95
C GLY A 3 24.03 -11.73 7.77
N GLY A 4 23.92 -10.45 8.15
CA GLY A 4 24.90 -9.77 8.99
C GLY A 4 25.89 -8.84 8.25
N ASN A 5 25.88 -8.81 6.92
CA ASN A 5 26.73 -7.88 6.16
C ASN A 5 25.89 -6.76 5.52
N ASN A 6 25.97 -5.55 6.09
CA ASN A 6 25.25 -4.36 5.61
C ASN A 6 26.12 -3.43 4.73
N LYS A 7 27.35 -3.81 4.39
CA LYS A 7 28.27 -2.96 3.62
C LYS A 7 27.67 -2.58 2.27
N ASN A 8 27.64 -1.29 1.98
CA ASN A 8 27.07 -0.69 0.76
C ASN A 8 25.57 -0.94 0.58
N ILE A 9 24.82 -1.29 1.65
CA ILE A 9 23.39 -1.53 1.59
C ILE A 9 22.66 -0.51 2.45
N LEU A 10 21.62 0.11 1.87
CA LEU A 10 20.67 0.97 2.57
C LEU A 10 19.25 0.42 2.37
N ALA A 11 18.47 0.38 3.45
CA ALA A 11 17.06 0.08 3.41
C ALA A 11 16.25 1.27 3.92
N VAL A 12 15.19 1.61 3.19
CA VAL A 12 14.23 2.63 3.62
C VAL A 12 13.00 1.92 4.16
N HIS A 13 12.63 2.23 5.40
CA HIS A 13 11.44 1.69 6.03
C HIS A 13 10.47 2.80 6.38
N SER A 14 9.31 2.80 5.73
CA SER A 14 8.25 3.79 5.93
C SER A 14 7.15 3.25 6.84
N LEU A 15 6.68 4.09 7.77
CA LEU A 15 5.51 3.81 8.61
C LEU A 15 4.19 4.20 7.95
N SER A 16 4.22 4.82 6.77
CA SER A 16 3.03 5.29 6.06
C SER A 16 1.99 4.19 5.84
N LYS A 17 2.44 2.97 5.51
CA LYS A 17 1.54 1.82 5.24
C LYS A 17 1.53 0.81 6.38
N ARG A 18 2.70 0.59 7.04
CA ARG A 18 2.79 -0.32 8.19
C ARG A 18 1.89 0.12 9.35
N SER A 19 1.86 1.42 9.64
CA SER A 19 1.25 1.97 10.86
C SER A 19 0.21 3.06 10.57
N ASN A 20 -0.31 3.15 9.34
CA ASN A 20 -1.27 4.17 8.89
C ASN A 20 -0.79 5.63 9.15
N MET A 21 0.52 5.85 9.12
CA MET A 21 1.14 7.15 9.43
C MET A 21 1.55 7.94 8.18
N ALA A 22 0.79 7.82 7.09
CA ALA A 22 1.11 8.52 5.84
C ALA A 22 1.15 10.05 6.00
N GLY A 23 0.28 10.62 6.83
CA GLY A 23 0.23 12.07 7.11
C GLY A 23 1.44 12.60 7.88
N TYR A 24 2.16 11.75 8.61
CA TYR A 24 3.36 12.15 9.37
C TYR A 24 4.59 12.39 8.50
N ARG A 25 4.58 11.97 7.23
CA ARG A 25 5.68 12.15 6.26
C ARG A 25 7.02 11.65 6.78
N ALA A 26 7.05 10.50 7.43
CA ALA A 26 8.22 9.98 8.10
C ALA A 26 8.58 8.55 7.65
N ALA A 27 9.88 8.34 7.49
CA ALA A 27 10.50 7.05 7.22
C ALA A 27 11.87 7.01 7.92
N MET A 28 12.44 5.83 8.06
CA MET A 28 13.81 5.65 8.55
C MET A 28 14.68 5.03 7.47
N LEU A 29 15.95 5.39 7.53
CA LEU A 29 17.01 4.82 6.72
C LEU A 29 17.92 4.01 7.63
N ILE A 30 18.17 2.76 7.27
CA ILE A 30 18.99 1.81 8.03
C ILE A 30 19.94 1.06 7.10
N GLY A 31 21.10 0.65 7.59
CA GLY A 31 22.05 -0.13 6.79
C GLY A 31 23.49 0.17 7.11
N ASP A 32 24.31 0.38 6.07
CA ASP A 32 25.73 0.69 6.18
C ASP A 32 25.93 1.97 7.01
N PRO A 33 26.68 1.90 8.14
CA PRO A 33 26.87 3.05 9.04
C PRO A 33 27.56 4.25 8.35
N ASP A 34 28.51 3.99 7.46
CA ASP A 34 29.26 5.07 6.77
C ASP A 34 28.37 5.80 5.77
N LEU A 35 27.51 5.06 5.07
CA LEU A 35 26.53 5.65 4.15
C LEU A 35 25.44 6.42 4.92
N VAL A 36 24.95 5.88 6.03
CA VAL A 36 23.95 6.55 6.88
C VAL A 36 24.53 7.85 7.44
N ALA A 37 25.78 7.84 7.93
CA ALA A 37 26.44 9.04 8.43
C ALA A 37 26.60 10.13 7.35
N LYS A 38 27.03 9.77 6.14
CA LYS A 38 27.15 10.71 5.01
C LYS A 38 25.81 11.33 4.63
N ILE A 39 24.75 10.52 4.58
CA ILE A 39 23.39 11.01 4.27
C ILE A 39 22.88 11.92 5.38
N LEU A 40 23.19 11.62 6.65
CA LEU A 40 22.81 12.46 7.78
C LEU A 40 23.45 13.85 7.67
N GLU A 41 24.73 13.93 7.30
CA GLU A 41 25.42 15.23 7.09
C GLU A 41 24.72 16.06 5.99
N VAL A 42 24.40 15.45 4.86
CA VAL A 42 23.66 16.14 3.79
C VAL A 42 22.29 16.63 4.29
N ARG A 43 21.55 15.78 5.01
CA ARG A 43 20.20 16.11 5.49
C ARG A 43 20.16 17.22 6.52
N LYS A 44 21.17 17.34 7.37
CA LYS A 44 21.30 18.46 8.34
C LYS A 44 21.22 19.81 7.63
N HIS A 45 21.86 19.93 6.47
CA HIS A 45 21.96 21.18 5.71
C HIS A 45 20.82 21.35 4.69
N ALA A 46 20.23 20.25 4.22
CA ALA A 46 19.14 20.27 3.25
C ALA A 46 17.73 20.46 3.88
N GLY A 47 17.62 20.61 5.20
CA GLY A 47 16.34 20.77 5.89
C GLY A 47 15.48 19.50 5.95
N GLY A 48 16.03 18.34 5.64
CA GLY A 48 15.32 17.06 5.62
C GLY A 48 15.13 16.37 6.99
N MET A 49 15.21 17.11 8.10
CA MET A 49 15.10 16.55 9.45
C MET A 49 13.64 16.36 9.88
N VAL A 50 13.33 15.18 10.41
CA VAL A 50 12.00 14.88 10.93
C VAL A 50 11.82 15.57 12.28
N PRO A 51 10.73 16.33 12.53
CA PRO A 51 10.45 16.97 13.81
C PRO A 51 10.38 15.98 14.98
N LEU A 52 10.87 16.38 16.15
CA LEU A 52 10.93 15.52 17.34
C LEU A 52 9.59 14.88 17.73
N PRO A 53 8.43 15.57 17.70
CA PRO A 53 7.15 14.94 17.98
C PRO A 53 6.82 13.78 17.03
N VAL A 54 7.20 13.91 15.76
CA VAL A 54 7.02 12.86 14.75
C VAL A 54 7.97 11.69 15.02
N GLN A 55 9.21 11.95 15.42
CA GLN A 55 10.16 10.89 15.82
C GLN A 55 9.63 10.11 17.02
N ASN A 56 9.07 10.78 18.03
CA ASN A 56 8.47 10.12 19.19
C ASN A 56 7.27 9.24 18.79
N ALA A 57 6.42 9.71 17.88
CA ALA A 57 5.33 8.91 17.33
C ALA A 57 5.85 7.69 16.55
N MET A 58 6.95 7.83 15.81
CA MET A 58 7.60 6.70 15.11
C MET A 58 8.11 5.66 16.12
N VAL A 59 8.76 6.07 17.20
CA VAL A 59 9.24 5.16 18.25
C VAL A 59 8.07 4.38 18.84
N ALA A 60 6.99 5.07 19.23
CA ALA A 60 5.79 4.43 19.76
C ALA A 60 5.20 3.38 18.80
N ALA A 61 5.09 3.73 17.49
CA ALA A 61 4.58 2.81 16.48
C ALA A 61 5.50 1.62 16.18
N LEU A 62 6.81 1.78 16.37
CA LEU A 62 7.79 0.70 16.15
C LEU A 62 7.84 -0.27 17.32
N THR A 63 7.56 0.18 18.53
CA THR A 63 7.54 -0.66 19.74
C THR A 63 6.21 -1.39 19.94
N ASP A 64 5.15 -0.98 19.26
CA ASP A 64 3.85 -1.67 19.25
C ASP A 64 3.67 -2.49 17.96
N SER A 65 3.59 -3.81 18.07
CA SER A 65 3.31 -4.72 16.95
C SER A 65 1.85 -5.14 16.85
N ASP A 66 1.06 -4.95 17.88
CA ASP A 66 -0.33 -5.40 17.93
C ASP A 66 -1.22 -4.64 16.94
N HIS A 67 -1.02 -3.32 16.82
CA HIS A 67 -1.77 -2.53 15.84
C HIS A 67 -1.49 -2.98 14.40
N VAL A 68 -0.26 -3.43 14.12
CA VAL A 68 0.13 -3.94 12.79
C VAL A 68 -0.58 -5.25 12.49
N ALA A 69 -0.62 -6.17 13.46
CA ALA A 69 -1.30 -7.45 13.32
C ALA A 69 -2.81 -7.23 13.08
N LYS A 70 -3.47 -6.44 13.93
CA LYS A 70 -4.90 -6.12 13.81
C LYS A 70 -5.23 -5.47 12.46
N GLN A 71 -4.40 -4.54 11.99
CA GLN A 71 -4.64 -3.88 10.70
C GLN A 71 -4.40 -4.82 9.52
N ARG A 72 -3.40 -5.68 9.58
CA ARG A 72 -3.16 -6.72 8.57
C ARG A 72 -4.36 -7.68 8.46
N ASP A 73 -4.91 -8.13 9.58
CA ASP A 73 -6.06 -9.05 9.60
C ASP A 73 -7.30 -8.37 8.99
N ARG A 74 -7.51 -7.09 9.26
CA ARG A 74 -8.56 -6.29 8.63
C ARG A 74 -8.39 -6.23 7.11
N TYR A 75 -7.18 -5.93 6.62
CA TYR A 75 -6.93 -5.91 5.17
C TYR A 75 -7.06 -7.29 4.53
N ASN A 76 -6.66 -8.35 5.20
CA ASN A 76 -6.85 -9.72 4.71
C ASN A 76 -8.33 -10.08 4.57
N SER A 77 -9.16 -9.71 5.55
CA SER A 77 -10.62 -9.89 5.48
C SER A 77 -11.23 -9.11 4.30
N ARG A 78 -10.89 -7.83 4.14
CA ARG A 78 -11.36 -7.00 3.02
C ARG A 78 -10.92 -7.55 1.67
N ARG A 79 -9.67 -7.98 1.58
CA ARG A 79 -9.11 -8.62 0.38
C ARG A 79 -9.93 -9.84 -0.02
N ALA A 80 -10.18 -10.75 0.91
CA ALA A 80 -10.94 -11.98 0.64
C ALA A 80 -12.37 -11.67 0.14
N LYS A 81 -13.05 -10.69 0.75
CA LYS A 81 -14.41 -10.28 0.35
C LYS A 81 -14.45 -9.71 -1.08
N ILE A 82 -13.58 -8.72 -1.36
CA ILE A 82 -13.54 -8.07 -2.68
C ILE A 82 -13.06 -9.06 -3.75
N ALA A 83 -12.01 -9.85 -3.47
CA ALA A 83 -11.49 -10.84 -4.40
C ALA A 83 -12.59 -11.80 -4.85
N ALA A 84 -13.29 -12.43 -3.92
CA ALA A 84 -14.37 -13.35 -4.23
C ALA A 84 -15.52 -12.71 -5.04
N ALA A 85 -15.79 -11.41 -4.81
CA ALA A 85 -16.82 -10.69 -5.54
C ALA A 85 -16.41 -10.38 -6.99
N ILE A 86 -15.18 -9.85 -7.20
CA ILE A 86 -14.73 -9.48 -8.55
C ILE A 86 -14.40 -10.70 -9.42
N GLU A 87 -13.93 -11.80 -8.84
CA GLU A 87 -13.71 -13.05 -9.56
C GLU A 87 -15.01 -13.59 -10.14
N LYS A 88 -16.13 -13.53 -9.41
CA LYS A 88 -17.47 -13.86 -9.93
C LYS A 88 -17.90 -12.94 -11.08
N CYS A 89 -17.35 -11.73 -11.16
CA CYS A 89 -17.58 -10.79 -12.27
C CYS A 89 -16.60 -10.97 -13.44
N GLY A 90 -15.82 -12.05 -13.46
CA GLY A 90 -14.88 -12.39 -14.53
C GLY A 90 -13.52 -11.72 -14.44
N PHE A 91 -13.19 -11.07 -13.34
CA PHE A 91 -11.84 -10.54 -13.11
C PHE A 91 -10.90 -11.64 -12.61
N LYS A 92 -9.66 -11.62 -13.13
CA LYS A 92 -8.53 -12.36 -12.58
C LYS A 92 -7.71 -11.42 -11.71
N ILE A 93 -7.29 -11.89 -10.54
CA ILE A 93 -6.41 -11.14 -9.63
C ILE A 93 -4.99 -11.67 -9.78
N GLU A 94 -4.04 -10.75 -9.90
CA GLU A 94 -2.62 -11.06 -10.03
C GLU A 94 -1.80 -10.18 -9.08
N PHE A 95 -0.62 -10.69 -8.63
CA PHE A 95 0.36 -9.93 -7.81
C PHE A 95 -0.25 -9.23 -6.59
N SER A 96 -1.23 -9.86 -5.91
CA SER A 96 -2.02 -9.23 -4.84
C SER A 96 -1.98 -10.00 -3.51
N GLU A 97 -0.87 -10.69 -3.23
CA GLU A 97 -0.68 -11.52 -2.03
C GLU A 97 -0.63 -10.68 -0.75
N ALA A 98 -0.24 -9.42 -0.86
CA ALA A 98 -0.09 -8.50 0.26
C ALA A 98 -0.46 -7.05 -0.11
N GLY A 99 -0.30 -6.14 0.85
CA GLY A 99 -0.48 -4.70 0.65
C GLY A 99 -1.94 -4.25 0.73
N LEU A 100 -2.21 -3.08 0.18
CA LEU A 100 -3.45 -2.33 0.34
C LEU A 100 -4.36 -2.37 -0.89
N TYR A 101 -3.97 -3.11 -1.92
CA TYR A 101 -4.61 -3.07 -3.23
C TYR A 101 -4.81 -4.48 -3.78
N LEU A 102 -5.78 -4.61 -4.68
CA LEU A 102 -5.87 -5.70 -5.63
C LEU A 102 -5.49 -5.17 -7.01
N TRP A 103 -4.77 -5.98 -7.76
CA TRP A 103 -4.43 -5.77 -9.16
C TRP A 103 -5.23 -6.76 -9.98
N ALA A 104 -6.21 -6.28 -10.75
CA ALA A 104 -7.22 -7.13 -11.36
C ALA A 104 -7.39 -6.81 -12.85
N THR A 105 -7.70 -7.84 -13.64
CA THR A 105 -7.88 -7.73 -15.08
C THR A 105 -9.02 -8.62 -15.58
N ARG A 106 -9.70 -8.18 -16.64
CA ARG A 106 -10.55 -9.02 -17.51
C ARG A 106 -9.94 -9.16 -18.89
N ASN A 107 -8.65 -8.83 -19.05
CA ASN A 107 -7.92 -8.84 -20.31
C ASN A 107 -8.49 -7.87 -21.38
N GLU A 108 -9.15 -6.81 -20.93
CA GLU A 108 -9.65 -5.69 -21.73
C GLU A 108 -8.84 -4.42 -21.43
N GLU A 109 -9.01 -3.35 -22.18
CA GLU A 109 -8.39 -2.06 -21.89
C GLU A 109 -8.87 -1.55 -20.52
N ASP A 110 -7.97 -0.98 -19.74
CA ASP A 110 -8.24 -0.60 -18.34
C ASP A 110 -9.39 0.38 -18.17
N TRP A 111 -9.59 1.30 -19.13
CA TRP A 111 -10.73 2.21 -19.11
C TRP A 111 -12.08 1.51 -19.27
N GLN A 112 -12.15 0.40 -20.00
CA GLN A 112 -13.38 -0.40 -20.09
C GLN A 112 -13.75 -0.99 -18.72
N SER A 113 -12.75 -1.50 -18.01
CA SER A 113 -12.94 -1.96 -16.63
C SER A 113 -13.29 -0.81 -15.68
N VAL A 114 -12.65 0.37 -15.80
CA VAL A 114 -12.98 1.57 -15.00
C VAL A 114 -14.43 1.98 -15.22
N ASP A 115 -14.90 2.07 -16.44
CA ASP A 115 -16.28 2.43 -16.76
C ASP A 115 -17.27 1.41 -16.21
N TRP A 116 -16.93 0.12 -16.30
CA TRP A 116 -17.76 -0.95 -15.74
C TRP A 116 -17.91 -0.84 -14.21
N PHE A 117 -16.84 -0.52 -13.47
CA PHE A 117 -16.90 -0.25 -12.04
C PHE A 117 -17.65 1.06 -11.75
N ALA A 118 -17.40 2.11 -12.53
CA ALA A 118 -18.05 3.41 -12.36
C ALA A 118 -19.57 3.33 -12.54
N ALA A 119 -20.06 2.53 -13.48
CA ALA A 119 -21.49 2.27 -13.67
C ALA A 119 -22.15 1.62 -12.43
N LYS A 120 -21.36 0.97 -11.58
CA LYS A 120 -21.79 0.39 -10.28
C LYS A 120 -21.53 1.36 -9.10
N GLY A 121 -21.05 2.58 -9.38
CA GLY A 121 -20.69 3.57 -8.35
C GLY A 121 -19.45 3.17 -7.56
N ILE A 122 -18.52 2.44 -8.18
CA ILE A 122 -17.26 1.99 -7.57
C ILE A 122 -16.11 2.68 -8.31
N LEU A 123 -15.25 3.40 -7.56
CA LEU A 123 -14.08 4.06 -8.10
C LEU A 123 -12.85 3.14 -8.02
N VAL A 124 -12.22 2.91 -9.16
CA VAL A 124 -10.95 2.18 -9.28
C VAL A 124 -9.93 3.02 -10.04
N THR A 125 -8.65 2.66 -9.97
CA THR A 125 -7.59 3.38 -10.70
C THR A 125 -7.20 2.59 -11.94
N PRO A 126 -7.15 3.21 -13.15
CA PRO A 126 -6.68 2.55 -14.35
C PRO A 126 -5.19 2.18 -14.22
N GLY A 127 -4.83 1.02 -14.74
CA GLY A 127 -3.51 0.46 -14.55
C GLY A 127 -2.41 1.13 -15.37
N HIS A 128 -2.74 1.73 -16.53
CA HIS A 128 -1.74 2.43 -17.34
C HIS A 128 -1.09 3.63 -16.61
N PHE A 129 -1.70 4.16 -15.52
CA PHE A 129 -1.06 5.16 -14.66
C PHE A 129 0.24 4.63 -14.01
N TYR A 130 0.45 3.32 -13.99
CA TYR A 130 1.64 2.65 -13.46
C TYR A 130 2.58 2.15 -14.57
N GLY A 131 2.33 2.54 -15.80
CA GLY A 131 3.11 2.17 -16.99
C GLY A 131 2.32 1.33 -18.00
N SER A 132 2.85 1.20 -19.22
CA SER A 132 2.18 0.53 -20.34
C SER A 132 1.82 -0.93 -20.07
N ALA A 133 2.63 -1.63 -19.26
CA ALA A 133 2.32 -3.01 -18.84
C ALA A 133 1.02 -3.12 -18.02
N GLY A 134 0.54 -2.02 -17.45
CA GLY A 134 -0.70 -1.95 -16.68
C GLY A 134 -1.96 -1.70 -17.50
N SER A 135 -1.88 -1.48 -18.81
CA SER A 135 -3.00 -1.02 -19.65
C SER A 135 -4.23 -1.94 -19.69
N LYS A 136 -4.08 -3.19 -19.22
CA LYS A 136 -5.18 -4.16 -19.12
C LYS A 136 -5.62 -4.44 -17.68
N TYR A 137 -5.20 -3.62 -16.73
CA TYR A 137 -5.46 -3.84 -15.32
C TYR A 137 -6.16 -2.64 -14.68
N VAL A 138 -6.79 -2.89 -13.56
CA VAL A 138 -7.26 -1.86 -12.64
C VAL A 138 -6.73 -2.13 -11.24
N ARG A 139 -6.43 -1.05 -10.50
CA ARG A 139 -6.06 -1.12 -9.10
C ARG A 139 -7.25 -0.81 -8.21
N ILE A 140 -7.61 -1.74 -7.34
CA ILE A 140 -8.72 -1.63 -6.39
C ILE A 140 -8.15 -1.43 -4.99
N ALA A 141 -8.53 -0.35 -4.30
CA ALA A 141 -8.06 -0.03 -2.96
C ALA A 141 -8.89 -0.74 -1.88
N LEU A 142 -8.21 -1.28 -0.86
CA LEU A 142 -8.81 -1.93 0.31
C LEU A 142 -8.92 -0.97 1.51
N THR A 143 -8.65 0.33 1.31
CA THR A 143 -8.52 1.33 2.38
C THR A 143 -9.84 1.96 2.83
N ALA A 144 -10.94 1.66 2.16
CA ALA A 144 -12.27 2.09 2.54
C ALA A 144 -12.71 1.45 3.89
N THR A 145 -13.77 1.95 4.51
CA THR A 145 -14.33 1.38 5.74
C THR A 145 -14.93 -0.01 5.49
N ASP A 146 -15.09 -0.83 6.54
CA ASP A 146 -15.65 -2.17 6.39
C ASP A 146 -17.08 -2.12 5.81
N ALA A 147 -17.90 -1.15 6.24
CA ALA A 147 -19.25 -0.92 5.69
C ALA A 147 -19.22 -0.57 4.18
N GLN A 148 -18.25 0.25 3.75
CA GLN A 148 -18.10 0.56 2.32
C GLN A 148 -17.62 -0.66 1.51
N ILE A 149 -16.76 -1.50 2.08
CA ILE A 149 -16.33 -2.77 1.46
C ILE A 149 -17.53 -3.70 1.27
N ASP A 150 -18.37 -3.85 2.31
CA ASP A 150 -19.58 -4.67 2.24
C ASP A 150 -20.57 -4.13 1.19
N GLU A 151 -20.73 -2.81 1.10
CA GLU A 151 -21.55 -2.18 0.06
C GLU A 151 -20.99 -2.41 -1.36
N VAL A 152 -19.66 -2.34 -1.54
CA VAL A 152 -19.03 -2.67 -2.83
C VAL A 152 -19.34 -4.12 -3.22
N VAL A 153 -19.21 -5.08 -2.29
CA VAL A 153 -19.57 -6.48 -2.54
C VAL A 153 -21.04 -6.61 -2.97
N ASN A 154 -21.95 -5.93 -2.27
CA ASN A 154 -23.39 -5.93 -2.61
C ASN A 154 -23.66 -5.40 -4.02
N ARG A 155 -22.96 -4.34 -4.44
CA ARG A 155 -23.08 -3.75 -5.78
C ARG A 155 -22.53 -4.65 -6.89
N LEU A 156 -21.50 -5.42 -6.59
CA LEU A 156 -20.88 -6.34 -7.53
C LEU A 156 -21.71 -7.62 -7.72
N THR A 157 -22.56 -7.98 -6.75
CA THR A 157 -23.35 -9.21 -6.76
C THR A 157 -24.81 -9.02 -7.23
N LYS A 158 -25.24 -7.78 -7.44
CA LYS A 158 -26.50 -7.40 -8.09
C LYS A 158 -26.31 -7.33 -9.60
#